data_b0b99a2e4682672c5c9b1cc6f3f0be39
#
_entry.id   b0b99a2e4682672c5c9b1cc6f3f0be39
#
_cell.length_a   1.000
_cell.length_b   1.000
_cell.length_c   1.000
_cell.angle_alpha   90.00
_cell.angle_beta   90.00
_cell.angle_gamma   90.00
#
_symmetry.space_group_name_H-M   'P 1'
#
loop_
_entity.id
_entity.type
_entity.pdbx_description
1 polymer ?
#
loop_
_entity_poly.entity_id
_entity_poly.type
_entity_poly.pdbx_seq_one_letter_code
_entity_poly.pdbx_strand_id
1 'polypeptide(L)'
;MKDVKIITGAMLDKKAQGVCSMDLRKLDTTICDYFVICHADSGVQVAAIADNVEEQMVLKARRQVRRSQGKENRFWVILDYSDIVVHIFQTEYRRFYRLEDLWADAVTQHYN
;
A
#
# COMPACT_ATOMS: atom_id res chain seq x y z
N MET A 1 -3.19 -2.53 -13.68
CA MET A 1 -1.81 -3.04 -13.66
C MET A 1 -1.76 -4.34 -12.88
N LYS A 2 -1.02 -5.33 -13.38
CA LYS A 2 -0.98 -6.67 -12.78
C LYS A 2 -0.41 -6.66 -11.34
N ASP A 3 0.66 -5.92 -11.12
CA ASP A 3 1.32 -5.89 -9.80
C ASP A 3 0.45 -5.20 -8.76
N VAL A 4 -0.29 -4.17 -9.15
CA VAL A 4 -1.24 -3.53 -8.24
C VAL A 4 -2.31 -4.52 -7.79
N LYS A 5 -2.79 -5.37 -8.70
CA LYS A 5 -3.79 -6.39 -8.35
C LYS A 5 -3.23 -7.44 -7.39
N ILE A 6 -1.96 -7.81 -7.55
CA ILE A 6 -1.31 -8.75 -6.63
C ILE A 6 -1.25 -8.13 -5.23
N ILE A 7 -0.85 -6.86 -5.14
CA ILE A 7 -0.73 -6.16 -3.87
C ILE A 7 -2.10 -6.01 -3.19
N THR A 8 -3.10 -5.54 -3.93
CA THR A 8 -4.45 -5.35 -3.36
C THR A 8 -5.05 -6.68 -2.94
N GLY A 9 -4.85 -7.73 -3.74
CA GLY A 9 -5.30 -9.09 -3.37
C GLY A 9 -4.65 -9.59 -2.10
N ALA A 10 -3.34 -9.34 -1.95
CA ALA A 10 -2.61 -9.75 -0.74
C ALA A 10 -3.12 -9.00 0.50
N MET A 11 -3.48 -7.73 0.35
CA MET A 11 -4.07 -6.95 1.43
C MET A 11 -5.44 -7.54 1.84
N LEU A 12 -6.28 -7.81 0.87
CA LEU A 12 -7.62 -8.35 1.11
C LEU A 12 -7.57 -9.74 1.75
N ASP A 13 -6.59 -10.56 1.39
CA ASP A 13 -6.40 -11.88 1.99
C ASP A 13 -6.18 -11.81 3.50
N LYS A 14 -5.60 -10.72 3.98
CA LYS A 14 -5.38 -10.49 5.41
C LYS A 14 -6.40 -9.52 6.00
N LYS A 15 -7.53 -9.35 5.33
CA LYS A 15 -8.66 -8.56 5.82
C LYS A 15 -8.32 -7.09 6.05
N ALA A 16 -7.44 -6.54 5.24
CA ALA A 16 -7.15 -5.11 5.28
C ALA A 16 -8.41 -4.31 4.94
N GLN A 17 -8.52 -3.15 5.55
CA GLN A 17 -9.66 -2.25 5.37
C GLN A 17 -9.25 -1.09 4.47
N GLY A 18 -10.24 -0.54 3.76
CA GLY A 18 -10.04 0.66 2.96
C GLY A 18 -8.98 0.51 1.89
N VAL A 19 -8.91 -0.65 1.24
CA VAL A 19 -7.92 -0.92 0.21
C VAL A 19 -8.23 -0.08 -1.03
N CYS A 20 -7.27 0.73 -1.46
CA CYS A 20 -7.41 1.51 -2.68
C CYS A 20 -6.09 1.63 -3.41
N SER A 21 -6.16 1.92 -4.70
CA SER A 21 -5.01 2.27 -5.51
C SER A 21 -5.22 3.65 -6.12
N MET A 22 -4.13 4.41 -6.21
CA MET A 22 -4.14 5.76 -6.79
C MET A 22 -3.19 5.77 -7.96
N ASP A 23 -3.71 6.09 -9.15
CA ASP A 23 -2.91 6.19 -10.37
C ASP A 23 -2.34 7.61 -10.46
N LEU A 24 -1.03 7.71 -10.32
CA LEU A 24 -0.32 8.98 -10.31
C LEU A 24 0.35 9.30 -11.65
N ARG A 25 0.19 8.45 -12.65
CA ARG A 25 0.94 8.58 -13.90
C ARG A 25 0.62 9.85 -14.68
N LYS A 26 -0.59 10.38 -14.53
CA LYS A 26 -1.02 11.58 -15.25
C LYS A 26 -0.81 12.87 -14.48
N LEU A 27 -0.29 12.79 -13.27
CA LEU A 27 0.00 13.97 -12.46
C LEU A 27 1.44 14.42 -12.70
N ASP A 28 1.69 15.70 -12.45
CA ASP A 28 3.02 16.28 -12.57
C ASP A 28 3.90 15.88 -11.40
N THR A 29 3.99 14.58 -11.15
CA THR A 29 4.83 14.05 -10.09
C THR A 29 5.67 12.92 -10.66
N THR A 30 6.89 12.80 -10.15
CA THR A 30 7.81 11.74 -10.56
C THR A 30 8.11 10.79 -9.41
N ILE A 31 7.30 10.82 -8.35
CA ILE A 31 7.56 9.98 -7.16
C ILE A 31 7.41 8.51 -7.53
N CYS A 32 6.29 8.13 -8.13
CA CYS A 32 6.02 6.76 -8.57
C CYS A 32 4.76 6.75 -9.44
N ASP A 33 4.46 5.60 -10.02
CA ASP A 33 3.28 5.46 -10.89
C ASP A 33 2.00 5.23 -10.08
N TYR A 34 2.08 4.49 -8.97
CA TYR A 34 0.91 4.14 -8.17
C TYR A 34 1.20 4.19 -6.68
N PHE A 35 0.24 4.67 -5.91
CA PHE A 35 0.14 4.37 -4.48
C PHE A 35 -0.90 3.28 -4.29
N VAL A 36 -0.64 2.35 -3.38
CA VAL A 36 -1.63 1.37 -2.93
C VAL A 36 -1.72 1.50 -1.41
N ILE A 37 -2.91 1.78 -0.91
CA ILE A 37 -3.12 2.17 0.48
C ILE A 37 -4.15 1.26 1.13
N CYS A 38 -3.90 0.89 2.37
CA CYS A 38 -4.89 0.22 3.21
C CYS A 38 -4.63 0.51 4.67
N HIS A 39 -5.51 0.04 5.54
CA HIS A 39 -5.31 0.15 6.98
C HIS A 39 -5.82 -1.07 7.72
N ALA A 40 -5.42 -1.19 8.97
CA ALA A 40 -5.88 -2.22 9.89
C ALA A 40 -5.85 -1.67 11.31
N ASP A 41 -6.62 -2.31 12.21
CA ASP A 41 -6.85 -1.78 13.55
C ASP A 41 -5.72 -2.07 14.53
N SER A 42 -4.82 -3.00 14.22
CA SER A 42 -3.72 -3.36 15.12
C SER A 42 -2.39 -3.42 14.39
N GLY A 43 -1.31 -3.23 15.14
CA GLY A 43 0.05 -3.36 14.59
C GLY A 43 0.36 -4.78 14.16
N VAL A 44 -0.19 -5.78 14.85
CA VAL A 44 -0.03 -7.19 14.46
C VAL A 44 -0.61 -7.43 13.07
N GLN A 45 -1.80 -6.91 12.81
CA GLN A 45 -2.45 -7.06 11.52
C GLN A 45 -1.72 -6.27 10.44
N VAL A 46 -1.26 -5.06 10.74
CA VAL A 46 -0.44 -4.26 9.80
C VAL A 46 0.80 -5.07 9.38
N ALA A 47 1.50 -5.67 10.34
CA ALA A 47 2.68 -6.49 10.03
C ALA A 47 2.32 -7.70 9.17
N ALA A 48 1.20 -8.37 9.47
CA ALA A 48 0.75 -9.53 8.70
C ALA A 48 0.43 -9.15 7.25
N ILE A 49 -0.21 -8.00 7.05
CA ILE A 49 -0.52 -7.49 5.72
C ILE A 49 0.78 -7.20 4.96
N ALA A 50 1.73 -6.50 5.59
CA ALA A 50 3.00 -6.18 4.95
C ALA A 50 3.76 -7.44 4.54
N ASP A 51 3.84 -8.42 5.42
CA ASP A 51 4.52 -9.68 5.13
C ASP A 51 3.84 -10.42 3.97
N ASN A 52 2.51 -10.41 3.92
CA ASN A 52 1.80 -11.08 2.83
C ASN A 52 1.99 -10.37 1.49
N VAL A 53 2.01 -9.04 1.50
CA VAL A 53 2.29 -8.28 0.27
C VAL A 53 3.68 -8.65 -0.26
N GLU A 54 4.69 -8.65 0.60
CA GLU A 54 6.05 -8.99 0.19
C GLU A 54 6.14 -10.43 -0.33
N GLU A 55 5.49 -11.37 0.35
CA GLU A 55 5.49 -12.77 -0.05
C GLU A 55 4.82 -12.97 -1.41
N GLN A 56 3.64 -12.40 -1.61
CA GLN A 56 2.91 -12.55 -2.86
C GLN A 56 3.62 -11.87 -4.02
N MET A 57 4.28 -10.75 -3.78
CA MET A 57 5.06 -10.08 -4.82
C MET A 57 6.26 -10.91 -5.25
N VAL A 58 6.92 -11.60 -4.32
CA VAL A 58 7.98 -12.54 -4.68
C VAL A 58 7.43 -13.71 -5.48
N LEU A 59 6.35 -14.32 -4.99
CA LEU A 59 5.79 -15.54 -5.60
C LEU A 59 5.16 -15.28 -6.97
N LYS A 60 4.41 -14.19 -7.12
CA LYS A 60 3.60 -13.97 -8.31
C LYS A 60 4.21 -12.98 -9.28
N ALA A 61 5.01 -12.04 -8.83
CA ALA A 61 5.64 -11.02 -9.66
C ALA A 61 7.16 -11.15 -9.72
N ARG A 62 7.74 -12.03 -8.92
CA ARG A 62 9.20 -12.21 -8.80
C ARG A 62 9.90 -10.90 -8.47
N ARG A 63 9.26 -10.09 -7.61
CA ARG A 63 9.80 -8.80 -7.21
C ARG A 63 9.99 -8.76 -5.70
N GLN A 64 11.18 -8.37 -5.29
CA GLN A 64 11.47 -8.09 -3.89
C GLN A 64 11.28 -6.61 -3.63
N VAL A 65 10.83 -6.29 -2.41
CA VAL A 65 10.71 -4.89 -2.00
C VAL A 65 12.10 -4.26 -2.06
N ARG A 66 12.16 -3.05 -2.64
CA ARG A 66 13.41 -2.31 -2.75
C ARG A 66 13.81 -1.72 -1.41
N ARG A 67 12.83 -1.18 -0.69
CA ARG A 67 13.03 -0.56 0.62
C ARG A 67 11.75 -0.67 1.43
N SER A 68 11.88 -0.96 2.71
CA SER A 68 10.76 -0.95 3.62
C SER A 68 11.04 -0.05 4.80
N GLN A 69 10.00 0.59 5.34
CA GLN A 69 10.10 1.45 6.50
C GLN A 69 8.90 1.22 7.40
N GLY A 70 9.08 1.42 8.69
CA GLY A 70 7.99 1.41 9.66
C GLY A 70 7.62 0.06 10.22
N LYS A 71 8.33 -1.02 9.87
CA LYS A 71 8.00 -2.35 10.35
C LYS A 71 8.15 -2.50 11.87
N GLU A 72 9.02 -1.74 12.49
CA GLU A 72 9.23 -1.80 13.94
C GLU A 72 8.05 -1.21 14.70
N ASN A 73 7.60 -0.05 14.30
CA ASN A 73 6.51 0.66 14.98
C ASN A 73 5.14 0.17 14.56
N ARG A 74 4.99 -0.23 13.29
CA ARG A 74 3.75 -0.74 12.73
C ARG A 74 2.59 0.26 12.72
N PHE A 75 2.90 1.56 12.80
CA PHE A 75 1.91 2.62 12.66
C PHE A 75 1.64 2.92 11.20
N TRP A 76 2.70 2.92 10.42
CA TRP A 76 2.68 3.22 8.99
C TRP A 76 3.85 2.48 8.36
N VAL A 77 3.54 1.39 7.66
CA VAL A 77 4.54 0.61 6.94
C VAL A 77 4.53 1.05 5.49
N ILE A 78 5.71 1.35 4.95
CA ILE A 78 5.89 1.73 3.55
C ILE A 78 6.72 0.64 2.88
N LEU A 79 6.20 0.10 1.78
CA LEU A 79 6.91 -0.87 0.96
C LEU A 79 7.16 -0.24 -0.41
N ASP A 80 8.41 0.08 -0.70
CA ASP A 80 8.80 0.79 -1.92
C ASP A 80 9.24 -0.20 -2.99
N TYR A 81 8.47 -0.30 -4.07
CA TYR A 81 8.80 -1.10 -5.25
C TYR A 81 9.25 -0.24 -6.43
N SER A 82 9.59 1.02 -6.19
CA SER A 82 10.01 2.00 -7.19
C SER A 82 8.85 2.60 -7.99
N ASP A 83 8.20 1.80 -8.83
CA ASP A 83 7.03 2.25 -9.60
C ASP A 83 5.74 2.25 -8.77
N ILE A 84 5.72 1.45 -7.70
CA ILE A 84 4.56 1.33 -6.80
C ILE A 84 5.05 1.52 -5.37
N VAL A 85 4.39 2.37 -4.61
CA VAL A 85 4.66 2.51 -3.18
C VAL A 85 3.42 2.09 -2.42
N VAL A 86 3.60 1.10 -1.53
CA VAL A 86 2.53 0.53 -0.73
C VAL A 86 2.54 1.19 0.64
N HIS A 87 1.37 1.63 1.09
CA HIS A 87 1.19 2.28 2.39
C HIS A 87 0.18 1.48 3.22
N ILE A 88 0.62 0.98 4.37
CA ILE A 88 -0.23 0.20 5.27
C ILE A 88 -0.23 0.92 6.62
N PHE A 89 -1.39 1.45 7.00
CA PHE A 89 -1.54 2.26 8.22
C PHE A 89 -2.28 1.49 9.30
N GLN A 90 -1.99 1.80 10.57
CA GLN A 90 -3.01 1.60 11.58
C GLN A 90 -4.12 2.63 11.35
N THR A 91 -5.36 2.26 11.64
CA THR A 91 -6.54 3.03 11.28
C THR A 91 -6.44 4.51 11.63
N GLU A 92 -6.06 4.81 12.87
CA GLU A 92 -6.02 6.20 13.33
C GLU A 92 -4.94 7.03 12.62
N TYR A 93 -3.84 6.40 12.24
CA TYR A 93 -2.76 7.10 11.55
C TYR A 93 -3.11 7.42 10.10
N ARG A 94 -3.90 6.59 9.46
CA ARG A 94 -4.39 6.89 8.12
C ARG A 94 -5.20 8.18 8.12
N ARG A 95 -6.07 8.34 9.11
CA ARG A 95 -6.87 9.54 9.27
C ARG A 95 -6.01 10.76 9.56
N PHE A 96 -4.96 10.59 10.34
CA PHE A 96 -4.08 11.68 10.74
C PHE A 96 -3.27 12.21 9.55
N TYR A 97 -2.65 11.32 8.79
CA TYR A 97 -1.76 11.72 7.70
C TYR A 97 -2.51 12.09 6.42
N ARG A 98 -3.67 11.50 6.19
CA ARG A 98 -4.57 11.85 5.08
C ARG A 98 -3.83 11.90 3.74
N LEU A 99 -3.07 10.85 3.45
CA LEU A 99 -2.24 10.79 2.25
C LEU A 99 -3.05 10.95 0.98
N GLU A 100 -4.28 10.44 0.97
CA GLU A 100 -5.18 10.53 -0.18
C GLU A 100 -5.51 11.98 -0.55
N ASP A 101 -5.56 12.88 0.43
CA ASP A 101 -5.89 14.28 0.17
C ASP A 101 -4.77 15.02 -0.56
N LEU A 102 -3.51 14.58 -0.38
CA LEU A 102 -2.37 15.18 -1.07
C LEU A 102 -2.44 14.94 -2.57
N TRP A 103 -3.11 13.85 -2.98
CA TRP A 103 -3.20 13.44 -4.37
C TRP A 103 -4.65 13.34 -4.80
N ALA A 104 -5.47 14.31 -4.41
CA ALA A 104 -6.92 14.30 -4.65
C ALA A 104 -7.28 14.21 -6.13
N ASP A 105 -6.40 14.70 -7.00
CA ASP A 105 -6.63 14.65 -8.45
C ASP A 105 -6.29 13.31 -9.08
N ALA A 106 -5.72 12.39 -8.32
CA ALA A 106 -5.37 11.07 -8.85
C ALA A 106 -6.63 10.23 -9.07
N VAL A 107 -6.59 9.40 -10.11
CA VAL A 107 -7.65 8.40 -10.33
C VAL A 107 -7.52 7.34 -9.26
N THR A 108 -8.55 7.19 -8.44
CA THR A 108 -8.54 6.28 -7.30
C THR A 108 -9.53 5.16 -7.52
N GLN A 109 -9.09 3.91 -7.31
CA GLN A 109 -9.94 2.74 -7.36
C GLN A 109 -10.00 2.12 -5.97
N HIS A 110 -11.22 1.83 -5.50
CA HIS A 110 -11.47 1.22 -4.20
C HIS A 110 -11.79 -0.26 -4.37
N TYR A 111 -11.29 -1.09 -3.45
CA TYR A 111 -11.43 -2.55 -3.54
C TYR A 111 -12.31 -3.14 -2.44
N ASN A 112 -12.59 -2.35 -1.40
CA ASN A 112 -13.55 -2.79 -0.36
C ASN A 112 -14.11 -1.60 0.43
#